data_5b53e44b3a89cb753e57bb3b33b67fe0
#
_entry.id   5b53e44b3a89cb753e57bb3b33b67fe0
#
_cell.length_a   1.000
_cell.length_b   1.000
_cell.length_c   1.000
_cell.angle_alpha   90.00
_cell.angle_beta   90.00
_cell.angle_gamma   90.00
#
_symmetry.space_group_name_H-M   'P 1'
#
loop_
_entity.id
_entity.type
_entity.pdbx_description
1 polymer ?
#
loop_
_entity_poly.entity_id
_entity_poly.type
_entity_poly.pdbx_seq_one_letter_code
_entity_poly.pdbx_strand_id
1 'polypeptide(L)'
;MKLATRLAQRGRSPRSRPGTVNLPVARASTVTFASLDEMEAVQRRFDADEAVPTYGIANMPLRAAFEELMVEIEGGHRAATFPSGLAAVAAAILAAVGAGDHILVTDSCYGPTRRLCDRTLRRYGVEASYYDPLAGAGIEALMRPNTRAVYLESPGSITFEVQDFPAIARVARSRGAAVIHDNTWATGVYFRSFDHGADLVVQAATKYPAGHSDLLLGAVVASEAWWPRLRDVSRDLGQTASPDDLFLAIRGIRTLEARLERHQRSALQVARWLQAQPAVARVLHPALAEDPGHALWQRDFRGATGLFGVELRDCSREQLARFLDGLECFALGYSWGGYESLVVPGALGRYGRSARPWTGGPLVRLHVGLEDPDDLCADLARGLGRLQRA
;
A
#
# COMPACT_ATOMS: atom_id res chain seq x y z
N MET A 1 -17.63 -0.95 18.58
CA MET A 1 -18.11 -0.35 17.30
C MET A 1 -17.45 -1.05 16.13
N LYS A 2 -18.19 -1.27 15.03
CA LYS A 2 -17.65 -1.83 13.77
C LYS A 2 -16.70 -0.81 13.09
N LEU A 3 -15.84 -1.30 12.18
CA LEU A 3 -14.82 -0.47 11.51
C LEU A 3 -15.45 0.74 10.79
N ALA A 4 -16.48 0.53 9.96
CA ALA A 4 -17.19 1.63 9.27
C ALA A 4 -17.60 2.77 10.20
N THR A 5 -18.16 2.44 11.37
CA THR A 5 -18.54 3.44 12.38
C THR A 5 -17.33 4.17 12.94
N ARG A 6 -16.23 3.45 13.23
CA ARG A 6 -14.99 4.06 13.72
C ARG A 6 -14.38 5.00 12.69
N LEU A 7 -14.30 4.58 11.42
CA LEU A 7 -13.80 5.44 10.33
C LEU A 7 -14.66 6.69 10.11
N ALA A 8 -15.97 6.59 10.31
CA ALA A 8 -16.86 7.74 10.23
C ALA A 8 -16.71 8.73 11.40
N GLN A 9 -16.29 8.26 12.59
CA GLN A 9 -16.32 9.07 13.81
C GLN A 9 -14.94 9.47 14.34
N ARG A 10 -13.89 8.64 14.18
CA ARG A 10 -12.55 8.94 14.69
C ARG A 10 -11.91 10.14 14.02
N GLY A 11 -10.98 10.81 14.73
CA GLY A 11 -10.35 12.02 14.24
C GLY A 11 -11.32 13.20 14.06
N ARG A 12 -12.45 13.19 14.77
CA ARG A 12 -13.39 14.32 14.87
C ARG A 12 -13.33 14.92 16.26
N SER A 13 -13.55 16.23 16.34
CA SER A 13 -13.62 16.94 17.63
C SER A 13 -14.98 17.62 17.83
N PRO A 14 -16.08 16.85 17.93
CA PRO A 14 -17.44 17.42 17.97
C PRO A 14 -17.69 18.29 19.22
N ARG A 15 -16.85 18.18 20.23
CA ARG A 15 -16.90 18.99 21.47
C ARG A 15 -15.94 20.18 21.48
N SER A 16 -15.11 20.35 20.43
CA SER A 16 -14.29 21.54 20.26
C SER A 16 -15.15 22.76 19.85
N ARG A 17 -14.68 23.95 20.11
CA ARG A 17 -15.37 25.18 19.65
C ARG A 17 -14.54 25.83 18.53
N PRO A 18 -15.14 26.16 17.40
CA PRO A 18 -16.50 25.81 16.97
C PRO A 18 -16.66 24.30 16.72
N GLY A 19 -17.84 23.74 17.06
CA GLY A 19 -18.16 22.31 16.92
C GLY A 19 -18.38 21.85 15.48
N THR A 20 -17.37 22.01 14.62
CA THR A 20 -17.43 21.57 13.23
C THR A 20 -17.34 20.04 13.13
N VAL A 21 -17.99 19.45 12.11
CA VAL A 21 -17.93 18.00 11.89
C VAL A 21 -16.52 17.54 11.54
N ASN A 22 -15.83 18.32 10.69
CA ASN A 22 -14.45 18.04 10.31
C ASN A 22 -13.49 18.95 11.07
N LEU A 23 -12.25 18.46 11.29
CA LEU A 23 -11.19 19.30 11.78
C LEU A 23 -10.85 20.42 10.78
N PRO A 24 -10.61 21.65 11.23
CA PRO A 24 -10.17 22.72 10.34
C PRO A 24 -8.74 22.44 9.84
N VAL A 25 -8.42 22.96 8.64
CA VAL A 25 -7.06 22.91 8.11
C VAL A 25 -6.23 23.99 8.81
N ALA A 26 -5.32 23.57 9.68
CA ALA A 26 -4.38 24.45 10.37
C ALA A 26 -3.02 24.40 9.65
N ARG A 27 -2.68 25.47 8.92
CA ARG A 27 -1.37 25.64 8.27
C ARG A 27 -0.48 26.47 9.18
N ALA A 28 0.47 25.80 9.85
CA ALA A 28 1.41 26.46 10.74
C ALA A 28 2.74 25.72 10.76
N SER A 29 3.84 26.45 10.71
CA SER A 29 5.15 25.91 11.07
C SER A 29 5.42 26.05 12.56
N THR A 30 4.87 27.07 13.19
CA THR A 30 5.13 27.44 14.60
C THR A 30 3.87 27.25 15.45
N VAL A 31 4.05 26.69 16.63
CA VAL A 31 3.06 26.66 17.73
C VAL A 31 3.53 27.64 18.79
N THR A 32 2.63 28.49 19.27
CA THR A 32 2.93 29.47 20.32
C THR A 32 2.34 29.04 21.65
N PHE A 33 3.00 29.42 22.75
CA PHE A 33 2.62 29.10 24.13
C PHE A 33 2.37 30.38 24.88
N ALA A 34 1.45 30.39 25.84
CA ALA A 34 1.11 31.56 26.63
C ALA A 34 2.16 31.91 27.69
N SER A 35 3.00 30.93 28.07
CA SER A 35 4.06 31.10 29.06
C SER A 35 5.19 30.10 28.88
N LEU A 36 6.34 30.36 29.50
CA LEU A 36 7.47 29.42 29.55
C LEU A 36 7.04 28.10 30.24
N ASP A 37 6.29 28.21 31.35
CA ASP A 37 5.81 27.01 32.06
C ASP A 37 4.94 26.11 31.20
N GLU A 38 4.06 26.71 30.37
CA GLU A 38 3.24 25.96 29.40
C GLU A 38 4.13 25.27 28.34
N MET A 39 5.08 26.00 27.77
CA MET A 39 6.02 25.47 26.79
C MET A 39 6.80 24.26 27.35
N GLU A 40 7.35 24.39 28.56
CA GLU A 40 8.07 23.31 29.24
C GLU A 40 7.15 22.12 29.57
N ALA A 41 5.92 22.38 29.99
CA ALA A 41 4.95 21.33 30.26
C ALA A 41 4.59 20.54 29.00
N VAL A 42 4.37 21.23 27.90
CA VAL A 42 4.12 20.59 26.61
C VAL A 42 5.35 19.83 26.11
N GLN A 43 6.57 20.37 26.28
CA GLN A 43 7.81 19.68 25.92
C GLN A 43 7.98 18.37 26.72
N ARG A 44 7.75 18.37 28.03
CA ARG A 44 7.79 17.14 28.84
C ARG A 44 6.81 16.08 28.36
N ARG A 45 5.61 16.48 27.96
CA ARG A 45 4.61 15.55 27.38
C ARG A 45 5.04 14.99 26.02
N PHE A 46 5.63 15.83 25.18
CA PHE A 46 6.18 15.41 23.90
C PHE A 46 7.34 14.41 24.07
N ASP A 47 8.24 14.66 25.05
CA ASP A 47 9.35 13.76 25.38
C ASP A 47 8.85 12.43 25.97
N ALA A 48 7.69 12.45 26.64
CA ALA A 48 6.97 11.26 27.10
C ALA A 48 6.17 10.57 25.97
N ASP A 49 6.41 10.96 24.72
CA ASP A 49 5.77 10.43 23.52
C ASP A 49 4.25 10.66 23.44
N GLU A 50 3.74 11.70 24.10
CA GLU A 50 2.35 12.11 23.90
C GLU A 50 2.16 12.86 22.57
N ALA A 51 0.97 12.67 21.97
CA ALA A 51 0.60 13.35 20.72
C ALA A 51 0.17 14.81 20.99
N VAL A 52 1.12 15.67 21.33
CA VAL A 52 0.90 17.11 21.58
C VAL A 52 1.60 17.95 20.50
N PRO A 53 0.96 19.03 20.00
CA PRO A 53 1.57 19.93 19.04
C PRO A 53 2.74 20.71 19.68
N THR A 54 3.93 20.62 19.08
CA THR A 54 5.10 21.41 19.49
C THR A 54 5.66 22.25 18.36
N TYR A 55 5.55 21.74 17.14
CA TYR A 55 6.03 22.38 15.91
C TYR A 55 5.23 21.85 14.72
N GLY A 56 5.24 22.54 13.58
CA GLY A 56 4.41 22.21 12.44
C GLY A 56 4.55 20.79 11.87
N ILE A 57 5.70 20.14 12.07
CA ILE A 57 5.91 18.74 11.67
C ILE A 57 5.55 17.73 12.78
N ALA A 58 5.20 18.19 13.97
CA ALA A 58 5.01 17.34 15.15
C ALA A 58 3.57 17.43 15.68
N ASN A 59 2.82 16.34 15.53
CA ASN A 59 1.53 16.12 16.18
C ASN A 59 0.45 17.19 15.95
N MET A 60 0.49 17.91 14.83
CA MET A 60 -0.58 18.83 14.46
C MET A 60 -1.92 18.09 14.37
N PRO A 61 -3.07 18.71 14.68
CA PRO A 61 -4.34 18.03 14.85
C PRO A 61 -4.77 17.13 13.67
N LEU A 62 -4.57 17.56 12.43
CA LEU A 62 -4.89 16.74 11.25
C LEU A 62 -3.94 15.55 11.10
N ARG A 63 -2.65 15.73 11.42
CA ARG A 63 -1.68 14.63 11.42
C ARG A 63 -2.06 13.57 12.43
N ALA A 64 -2.32 13.99 13.67
CA ALA A 64 -2.72 13.07 14.74
C ALA A 64 -4.02 12.32 14.39
N ALA A 65 -5.02 13.01 13.82
CA ALA A 65 -6.26 12.39 13.39
C ALA A 65 -6.07 11.41 12.25
N PHE A 66 -5.20 11.70 11.28
CA PHE A 66 -4.87 10.79 10.19
C PHE A 66 -4.13 9.54 10.73
N GLU A 67 -3.14 9.72 11.59
CA GLU A 67 -2.39 8.63 12.21
C GLU A 67 -3.29 7.72 13.05
N GLU A 68 -4.24 8.30 13.82
CA GLU A 68 -5.28 7.54 14.54
C GLU A 68 -6.14 6.70 13.59
N LEU A 69 -6.57 7.28 12.45
CA LEU A 69 -7.35 6.56 11.46
C LEU A 69 -6.56 5.43 10.79
N MET A 70 -5.27 5.63 10.53
CA MET A 70 -4.42 4.57 9.98
C MET A 70 -4.27 3.41 10.97
N VAL A 71 -4.14 3.67 12.27
CA VAL A 71 -4.16 2.62 13.31
C VAL A 71 -5.52 1.91 13.34
N GLU A 72 -6.64 2.62 13.18
CA GLU A 72 -7.97 2.00 13.13
C GLU A 72 -8.13 1.07 11.91
N ILE A 73 -7.54 1.44 10.77
CA ILE A 73 -7.60 0.63 9.53
C ILE A 73 -6.70 -0.59 9.66
N GLU A 74 -5.42 -0.39 9.95
CA GLU A 74 -4.41 -1.45 9.88
C GLU A 74 -4.33 -2.29 11.17
N GLY A 75 -4.68 -1.73 12.31
CA GLY A 75 -4.35 -2.25 13.63
C GLY A 75 -2.99 -1.72 14.09
N GLY A 76 -2.31 -2.45 14.95
CA GLY A 76 -1.02 -2.03 15.50
C GLY A 76 -1.15 -1.04 16.67
N HIS A 77 -0.04 -0.40 17.02
CA HIS A 77 0.04 0.45 18.20
C HIS A 77 -0.05 1.94 17.84
N ARG A 78 0.81 2.43 16.96
CA ARG A 78 0.88 3.83 16.50
C ARG A 78 1.28 3.93 15.04
N ALA A 79 1.02 5.08 14.43
CA ALA A 79 1.36 5.37 13.05
C ALA A 79 2.25 6.61 12.93
N ALA A 80 3.07 6.64 11.88
CA ALA A 80 3.80 7.81 11.44
C ALA A 80 3.42 8.17 10.00
N THR A 81 3.38 9.47 9.70
CA THR A 81 2.97 10.02 8.40
C THR A 81 4.18 10.40 7.56
N PHE A 82 4.10 10.15 6.25
CA PHE A 82 5.16 10.39 5.26
C PHE A 82 4.61 11.09 4.01
N PRO A 83 5.45 11.87 3.29
CA PRO A 83 4.99 12.64 2.13
C PRO A 83 4.64 11.77 0.91
N SER A 84 4.97 10.48 0.93
CA SER A 84 4.61 9.53 -0.13
C SER A 84 4.69 8.09 0.35
N GLY A 85 4.07 7.16 -0.39
CA GLY A 85 4.18 5.72 -0.12
C GLY A 85 5.63 5.23 -0.13
N LEU A 86 6.46 5.70 -1.08
CA LEU A 86 7.87 5.29 -1.13
C LEU A 86 8.68 5.83 0.05
N ALA A 87 8.37 7.03 0.56
CA ALA A 87 8.99 7.55 1.77
C ALA A 87 8.60 6.71 3.00
N ALA A 88 7.36 6.22 3.07
CA ALA A 88 6.91 5.29 4.10
C ALA A 88 7.65 3.95 4.01
N VAL A 89 7.80 3.37 2.80
CA VAL A 89 8.61 2.16 2.58
C VAL A 89 10.05 2.36 3.06
N ALA A 90 10.68 3.46 2.67
CA ALA A 90 12.06 3.77 3.05
C ALA A 90 12.20 3.87 4.58
N ALA A 91 11.29 4.57 5.24
CA ALA A 91 11.31 4.72 6.69
C ALA A 91 11.07 3.39 7.42
N ALA A 92 10.15 2.55 6.96
CA ALA A 92 9.91 1.23 7.54
C ALA A 92 11.16 0.34 7.44
N ILE A 93 11.85 0.36 6.29
CA ILE A 93 13.09 -0.41 6.11
C ILE A 93 14.19 0.15 7.00
N LEU A 94 14.42 1.47 7.00
CA LEU A 94 15.46 2.13 7.80
C LEU A 94 15.24 1.96 9.32
N ALA A 95 14.00 1.81 9.78
CA ALA A 95 13.71 1.49 11.18
C ALA A 95 14.16 0.07 11.56
N ALA A 96 14.32 -0.83 10.57
CA ALA A 96 14.63 -2.23 10.80
C ALA A 96 16.08 -2.63 10.49
N VAL A 97 16.77 -1.89 9.59
CA VAL A 97 18.12 -2.25 9.12
C VAL A 97 19.09 -1.09 9.19
N GLY A 98 20.38 -1.41 9.38
CA GLY A 98 21.50 -0.49 9.37
C GLY A 98 22.67 -1.00 8.51
N ALA A 99 23.81 -0.30 8.54
CA ALA A 99 25.01 -0.70 7.83
C ALA A 99 25.50 -2.09 8.27
N GLY A 100 25.77 -2.98 7.32
CA GLY A 100 26.18 -4.36 7.56
C GLY A 100 25.01 -5.34 7.69
N ASP A 101 23.76 -4.87 7.72
CA ASP A 101 22.60 -5.73 7.80
C ASP A 101 22.15 -6.25 6.42
N HIS A 102 21.38 -7.32 6.46
CA HIS A 102 20.75 -7.93 5.30
C HIS A 102 19.21 -7.86 5.42
N ILE A 103 18.55 -7.62 4.28
CA ILE A 103 17.09 -7.68 4.14
C ILE A 103 16.68 -8.68 3.07
N LEU A 104 15.70 -9.53 3.37
CA LEU A 104 15.00 -10.33 2.37
C LEU A 104 13.78 -9.57 1.84
N VAL A 105 13.65 -9.43 0.52
CA VAL A 105 12.58 -8.69 -0.13
C VAL A 105 11.85 -9.62 -1.09
N THR A 106 10.52 -9.61 -1.08
CA THR A 106 9.77 -10.37 -2.08
C THR A 106 10.12 -9.93 -3.50
N ASP A 107 10.32 -10.88 -4.41
CA ASP A 107 10.66 -10.59 -5.81
C ASP A 107 9.51 -9.90 -6.57
N SER A 108 8.29 -9.98 -6.05
CA SER A 108 7.09 -9.30 -6.55
C SER A 108 6.85 -7.91 -5.96
N CYS A 109 7.82 -7.32 -5.27
CA CYS A 109 7.67 -6.00 -4.65
C CYS A 109 7.51 -4.88 -5.69
N TYR A 110 6.95 -3.76 -5.24
CA TYR A 110 6.85 -2.52 -5.98
C TYR A 110 8.21 -2.10 -6.55
N GLY A 111 8.28 -1.80 -7.85
CA GLY A 111 9.54 -1.55 -8.54
C GLY A 111 10.41 -0.45 -7.92
N PRO A 112 9.88 0.69 -7.46
CA PRO A 112 10.64 1.68 -6.69
C PRO A 112 11.20 1.16 -5.36
N THR A 113 10.54 0.22 -4.67
CA THR A 113 11.08 -0.46 -3.49
C THR A 113 12.33 -1.25 -3.84
N ARG A 114 12.30 -2.04 -4.92
CA ARG A 114 13.48 -2.74 -5.44
C ARG A 114 14.61 -1.76 -5.76
N ARG A 115 14.31 -0.69 -6.48
CA ARG A 115 15.32 0.33 -6.81
C ARG A 115 15.92 1.00 -5.58
N LEU A 116 15.12 1.24 -4.53
CA LEU A 116 15.60 1.74 -3.24
C LEU A 116 16.62 0.78 -2.63
N CYS A 117 16.30 -0.52 -2.59
CA CYS A 117 17.18 -1.56 -2.07
C CYS A 117 18.48 -1.66 -2.88
N ASP A 118 18.38 -1.79 -4.21
CA ASP A 118 19.52 -2.03 -5.10
C ASP A 118 20.47 -0.84 -5.21
N ARG A 119 19.98 0.39 -4.99
CA ARG A 119 20.77 1.61 -5.18
C ARG A 119 21.07 2.33 -3.88
N THR A 120 20.04 2.81 -3.21
CA THR A 120 20.22 3.71 -2.06
C THR A 120 20.69 2.94 -0.83
N LEU A 121 19.99 1.90 -0.43
CA LEU A 121 20.34 1.09 0.74
C LEU A 121 21.69 0.40 0.59
N ARG A 122 21.98 -0.11 -0.61
CA ARG A 122 23.31 -0.69 -0.92
C ARG A 122 24.46 0.31 -0.69
N ARG A 123 24.26 1.60 -1.02
CA ARG A 123 25.25 2.66 -0.76
C ARG A 123 25.46 2.92 0.73
N TYR A 124 24.47 2.62 1.55
CA TYR A 124 24.54 2.72 3.01
C TYR A 124 24.93 1.41 3.68
N GLY A 125 25.43 0.44 2.91
CA GLY A 125 25.95 -0.82 3.43
C GLY A 125 24.88 -1.85 3.81
N VAL A 126 23.65 -1.70 3.35
CA VAL A 126 22.59 -2.70 3.52
C VAL A 126 22.54 -3.60 2.31
N GLU A 127 22.61 -4.93 2.53
CA GLU A 127 22.46 -5.92 1.48
C GLU A 127 21.00 -6.35 1.34
N ALA A 128 20.50 -6.46 0.10
CA ALA A 128 19.16 -6.98 -0.20
C ALA A 128 19.26 -8.25 -1.05
N SER A 129 18.52 -9.28 -0.68
CA SER A 129 18.27 -10.47 -1.51
C SER A 129 16.79 -10.61 -1.79
N TYR A 130 16.47 -11.17 -2.96
CA TYR A 130 15.08 -11.33 -3.38
C TYR A 130 14.67 -12.80 -3.29
N TYR A 131 13.46 -13.04 -2.75
CA TYR A 131 12.91 -14.39 -2.63
C TYR A 131 11.67 -14.58 -3.50
N ASP A 132 11.44 -15.82 -3.92
CA ASP A 132 10.21 -16.21 -4.63
C ASP A 132 8.98 -15.92 -3.74
N PRO A 133 8.00 -15.12 -4.18
CA PRO A 133 6.80 -14.83 -3.40
C PRO A 133 6.04 -16.10 -2.95
N LEU A 134 6.23 -17.23 -3.62
CA LEU A 134 5.61 -18.51 -3.28
C LEU A 134 6.47 -19.38 -2.36
N ALA A 135 7.62 -18.89 -1.89
CA ALA A 135 8.54 -19.68 -1.03
C ALA A 135 7.93 -20.08 0.31
N GLY A 136 6.96 -19.31 0.84
CA GLY A 136 6.39 -19.58 2.16
C GLY A 136 7.48 -19.73 3.24
N ALA A 137 7.41 -20.78 4.05
CA ALA A 137 8.42 -21.07 5.06
C ALA A 137 9.81 -21.36 4.48
N GLY A 138 9.93 -21.68 3.18
CA GLY A 138 11.20 -21.93 2.49
C GLY A 138 12.16 -20.72 2.46
N ILE A 139 11.69 -19.52 2.83
CA ILE A 139 12.58 -18.36 3.03
C ILE A 139 13.64 -18.62 4.10
N GLU A 140 13.44 -19.60 4.98
CA GLU A 140 14.41 -19.94 6.03
C GLU A 140 15.80 -20.23 5.45
N ALA A 141 15.87 -20.90 4.31
CA ALA A 141 17.13 -21.21 3.61
C ALA A 141 17.87 -19.97 3.10
N LEU A 142 17.19 -18.84 2.99
CA LEU A 142 17.74 -17.56 2.52
C LEU A 142 18.11 -16.63 3.68
N MET A 143 17.73 -16.97 4.92
CA MET A 143 18.03 -16.17 6.10
C MET A 143 19.54 -16.29 6.44
N ARG A 144 20.19 -15.15 6.63
CA ARG A 144 21.59 -15.04 7.02
C ARG A 144 21.71 -14.61 8.50
N PRO A 145 22.87 -14.79 9.14
CA PRO A 145 23.06 -14.32 10.53
C PRO A 145 22.83 -12.82 10.73
N ASN A 146 23.05 -12.02 9.69
CA ASN A 146 22.83 -10.58 9.67
C ASN A 146 21.49 -10.17 9.02
N THR A 147 20.57 -11.09 8.73
CA THR A 147 19.23 -10.73 8.26
C THR A 147 18.44 -10.08 9.40
N ARG A 148 17.99 -8.84 9.19
CA ARG A 148 17.26 -8.04 10.19
C ARG A 148 15.84 -7.76 9.80
N ALA A 149 15.49 -7.90 8.51
CA ALA A 149 14.12 -7.67 8.06
C ALA A 149 13.75 -8.61 6.91
N VAL A 150 12.45 -8.92 6.84
CA VAL A 150 11.80 -9.54 5.69
C VAL A 150 10.70 -8.58 5.23
N TYR A 151 10.77 -8.17 3.96
CA TYR A 151 9.79 -7.28 3.35
C TYR A 151 8.84 -8.09 2.46
N LEU A 152 7.55 -7.98 2.75
CA LEU A 152 6.46 -8.63 2.03
C LEU A 152 5.60 -7.57 1.31
N GLU A 153 5.06 -7.95 0.17
CA GLU A 153 3.97 -7.24 -0.52
C GLU A 153 3.04 -8.32 -1.09
N SER A 154 1.85 -8.45 -0.52
CA SER A 154 0.93 -9.54 -0.85
C SER A 154 -0.51 -9.03 -0.91
N PRO A 155 -1.18 -9.18 -2.07
CA PRO A 155 -0.68 -9.68 -3.36
C PRO A 155 0.47 -8.83 -3.93
N GLY A 156 1.35 -9.46 -4.71
CA GLY A 156 2.52 -8.81 -5.28
C GLY A 156 2.18 -7.74 -6.34
N SER A 157 3.06 -6.76 -6.51
CA SER A 157 2.93 -5.72 -7.52
C SER A 157 2.94 -6.32 -8.93
N ILE A 158 2.02 -5.95 -9.78
CA ILE A 158 1.89 -6.34 -11.21
C ILE A 158 1.44 -7.79 -11.42
N THR A 159 2.00 -8.77 -10.73
CA THR A 159 1.78 -10.21 -10.94
C THR A 159 0.85 -10.86 -9.92
N PHE A 160 0.54 -10.14 -8.85
CA PHE A 160 -0.50 -10.46 -7.87
C PHE A 160 -0.39 -11.81 -7.15
N GLU A 161 0.81 -12.40 -7.06
CA GLU A 161 1.02 -13.60 -6.25
C GLU A 161 0.66 -13.34 -4.79
N VAL A 162 -0.10 -14.25 -4.19
CA VAL A 162 -0.41 -14.24 -2.75
C VAL A 162 0.64 -15.06 -2.01
N GLN A 163 1.25 -14.46 -1.00
CA GLN A 163 2.26 -15.11 -0.17
C GLN A 163 1.62 -15.84 1.01
N ASP A 164 2.23 -16.94 1.46
CA ASP A 164 1.89 -17.53 2.76
C ASP A 164 2.46 -16.67 3.89
N PHE A 165 1.78 -15.55 4.13
CA PHE A 165 2.22 -14.52 5.06
C PHE A 165 2.51 -15.07 6.47
N PRO A 166 1.59 -15.84 7.11
CA PRO A 166 1.85 -16.37 8.45
C PRO A 166 3.06 -17.30 8.53
N ALA A 167 3.32 -18.07 7.48
CA ALA A 167 4.49 -18.96 7.44
C ALA A 167 5.80 -18.15 7.34
N ILE A 168 5.84 -17.14 6.47
CA ILE A 168 6.98 -16.23 6.31
C ILE A 168 7.23 -15.46 7.61
N ALA A 169 6.19 -14.87 8.21
CA ALA A 169 6.29 -14.10 9.45
C ALA A 169 6.84 -14.95 10.61
N ARG A 170 6.41 -16.20 10.72
CA ARG A 170 6.90 -17.13 11.74
C ARG A 170 8.40 -17.38 11.58
N VAL A 171 8.87 -17.63 10.37
CA VAL A 171 10.30 -17.84 10.09
C VAL A 171 11.09 -16.56 10.42
N ALA A 172 10.68 -15.41 9.93
CA ALA A 172 11.35 -14.15 10.18
C ALA A 172 11.51 -13.88 11.68
N ARG A 173 10.42 -14.00 12.44
CA ARG A 173 10.40 -13.75 13.90
C ARG A 173 11.23 -14.76 14.67
N SER A 174 11.27 -16.04 14.28
CA SER A 174 12.13 -17.06 14.93
C SER A 174 13.62 -16.75 14.78
N ARG A 175 13.98 -15.95 13.78
CA ARG A 175 15.36 -15.49 13.52
C ARG A 175 15.61 -14.06 14.01
N GLY A 176 14.65 -13.43 14.70
CA GLY A 176 14.77 -12.06 15.22
C GLY A 176 14.73 -10.98 14.14
N ALA A 177 14.24 -11.30 12.95
CA ALA A 177 14.07 -10.34 11.85
C ALA A 177 12.69 -9.69 11.90
N ALA A 178 12.64 -8.38 11.62
CA ALA A 178 11.39 -7.61 11.49
C ALA A 178 10.56 -8.09 10.29
N VAL A 179 9.25 -8.10 10.45
CA VAL A 179 8.29 -8.38 9.38
C VAL A 179 7.68 -7.06 8.91
N ILE A 180 8.08 -6.61 7.72
CA ILE A 180 7.57 -5.39 7.08
C ILE A 180 6.59 -5.80 5.99
N HIS A 181 5.38 -5.29 6.03
CA HIS A 181 4.36 -5.56 5.01
C HIS A 181 3.90 -4.29 4.32
N ASP A 182 4.00 -4.24 3.00
CA ASP A 182 3.27 -3.28 2.19
C ASP A 182 1.85 -3.79 1.94
N ASN A 183 0.90 -3.25 2.68
CA ASN A 183 -0.52 -3.63 2.65
C ASN A 183 -1.34 -2.69 1.76
N THR A 184 -0.70 -1.97 0.85
CA THR A 184 -1.36 -0.95 0.05
C THR A 184 -2.49 -1.53 -0.83
N TRP A 185 -2.35 -2.78 -1.33
CA TRP A 185 -3.38 -3.42 -2.15
C TRP A 185 -4.66 -3.72 -1.36
N ALA A 186 -4.55 -4.34 -0.20
CA ALA A 186 -5.70 -4.83 0.57
C ALA A 186 -6.23 -3.82 1.58
N THR A 187 -5.39 -2.93 2.07
CA THR A 187 -5.61 -2.16 3.29
C THR A 187 -5.96 -3.05 4.49
N GLY A 188 -5.94 -2.52 5.70
CA GLY A 188 -6.38 -3.26 6.88
C GLY A 188 -7.88 -3.61 6.90
N VAL A 189 -8.65 -3.12 5.92
CA VAL A 189 -10.05 -3.52 5.72
C VAL A 189 -10.12 -4.99 5.29
N TYR A 190 -9.27 -5.38 4.34
CA TYR A 190 -9.31 -6.74 3.77
C TYR A 190 -8.18 -7.65 4.24
N PHE A 191 -7.07 -7.11 4.76
CA PHE A 191 -5.99 -7.91 5.33
C PHE A 191 -5.40 -7.25 6.59
N ARG A 192 -5.57 -7.89 7.74
CA ARG A 192 -5.09 -7.41 9.04
C ARG A 192 -3.67 -7.93 9.31
N SER A 193 -2.66 -7.23 8.80
CA SER A 193 -1.26 -7.68 8.82
C SER A 193 -0.73 -8.03 10.22
N PHE A 194 -1.12 -7.27 11.24
CA PHE A 194 -0.70 -7.53 12.63
C PHE A 194 -1.27 -8.83 13.19
N ASP A 195 -2.48 -9.24 12.76
CA ASP A 195 -3.09 -10.52 13.17
C ASP A 195 -2.28 -11.71 12.61
N HIS A 196 -1.47 -11.47 11.57
CA HIS A 196 -0.61 -12.46 10.90
C HIS A 196 0.87 -12.33 11.25
N GLY A 197 1.26 -11.41 12.14
CA GLY A 197 2.61 -11.31 12.65
C GLY A 197 3.48 -10.21 12.04
N ALA A 198 2.91 -9.19 11.39
CA ALA A 198 3.63 -8.00 10.98
C ALA A 198 4.16 -7.20 12.18
N ASP A 199 5.30 -6.54 12.00
CA ASP A 199 5.89 -5.59 12.93
C ASP A 199 5.69 -4.14 12.46
N LEU A 200 5.81 -3.92 11.14
CA LEU A 200 5.63 -2.64 10.47
C LEU A 200 4.73 -2.83 9.24
N VAL A 201 3.69 -2.02 9.12
CA VAL A 201 2.75 -2.06 7.98
C VAL A 201 2.80 -0.74 7.24
N VAL A 202 3.22 -0.82 5.98
CA VAL A 202 3.27 0.32 5.05
C VAL A 202 1.93 0.47 4.35
N GLN A 203 1.49 1.71 4.23
CA GLN A 203 0.32 2.11 3.44
C GLN A 203 0.68 3.29 2.54
N ALA A 204 0.59 3.12 1.23
CA ALA A 204 0.54 4.25 0.33
C ALA A 204 -0.87 4.84 0.37
N ALA A 205 -1.10 5.77 1.30
CA ALA A 205 -2.41 6.40 1.47
C ALA A 205 -2.88 7.21 0.24
N THR A 206 -1.97 7.48 -0.69
CA THR A 206 -2.22 7.93 -2.08
C THR A 206 -3.30 7.08 -2.79
N LYS A 207 -3.44 5.80 -2.44
CA LYS A 207 -4.31 4.81 -3.09
C LYS A 207 -5.71 4.83 -2.47
N TYR A 208 -6.23 3.69 -2.07
CA TYR A 208 -7.58 3.55 -1.54
C TYR A 208 -7.91 4.46 -0.35
N PRO A 209 -7.00 4.74 0.62
CA PRO A 209 -7.34 5.66 1.70
C PRO A 209 -7.75 7.05 1.20
N ALA A 210 -6.96 7.69 0.32
CA ALA A 210 -7.34 8.97 -0.31
C ALA A 210 -8.48 8.77 -1.33
N GLY A 211 -8.28 7.86 -2.29
CA GLY A 211 -9.30 7.37 -3.22
C GLY A 211 -9.79 8.35 -4.29
N HIS A 212 -9.09 9.47 -4.51
CA HIS A 212 -9.54 10.54 -5.40
C HIS A 212 -8.44 11.06 -6.36
N SER A 213 -7.27 10.40 -6.40
CA SER A 213 -6.17 10.70 -7.33
C SER A 213 -5.63 12.13 -7.27
N ASP A 214 -5.77 12.79 -6.11
CA ASP A 214 -5.52 14.23 -5.92
C ASP A 214 -4.39 14.53 -4.91
N LEU A 215 -3.76 13.51 -4.29
CA LEU A 215 -2.69 13.70 -3.31
C LEU A 215 -1.66 12.58 -3.31
N LEU A 216 -0.50 12.86 -2.72
CA LEU A 216 0.54 11.87 -2.41
C LEU A 216 0.71 11.80 -0.88
N LEU A 217 0.57 10.60 -0.32
CA LEU A 217 0.69 10.40 1.11
C LEU A 217 1.09 8.95 1.43
N GLY A 218 1.89 8.78 2.47
CA GLY A 218 2.25 7.49 3.03
C GLY A 218 2.03 7.43 4.53
N ALA A 219 1.85 6.23 5.05
CA ALA A 219 1.85 5.94 6.47
C ALA A 219 2.59 4.64 6.75
N VAL A 220 3.19 4.55 7.92
CA VAL A 220 3.65 3.28 8.50
C VAL A 220 2.97 3.13 9.84
N VAL A 221 2.29 2.01 10.03
CA VAL A 221 1.77 1.61 11.34
C VAL A 221 2.76 0.62 11.96
N ALA A 222 3.11 0.80 13.22
CA ALA A 222 4.05 -0.05 13.95
C ALA A 222 3.35 -0.83 15.07
N SER A 223 3.89 -2.01 15.38
CA SER A 223 3.64 -2.67 16.67
C SER A 223 4.26 -1.86 17.82
N GLU A 224 3.86 -2.12 19.05
CA GLU A 224 4.41 -1.44 20.24
C GLU A 224 5.93 -1.57 20.33
N ALA A 225 6.47 -2.75 20.02
CA ALA A 225 7.91 -3.02 20.06
C ALA A 225 8.71 -2.24 19.00
N TRP A 226 8.10 -1.93 17.86
CA TRP A 226 8.77 -1.26 16.73
C TRP A 226 8.49 0.24 16.67
N TRP A 227 7.52 0.73 17.42
CA TRP A 227 7.17 2.16 17.42
C TRP A 227 8.35 3.09 17.75
N PRO A 228 9.18 2.86 18.78
CA PRO A 228 10.27 3.78 19.09
C PRO A 228 11.23 3.99 17.91
N ARG A 229 11.62 2.92 17.23
CA ARG A 229 12.53 2.99 16.06
C ARG A 229 11.89 3.73 14.88
N LEU A 230 10.62 3.43 14.58
CA LEU A 230 9.91 4.12 13.50
C LEU A 230 9.74 5.61 13.79
N ARG A 231 9.37 5.95 15.04
CA ARG A 231 9.25 7.32 15.51
C ARG A 231 10.55 8.10 15.31
N ASP A 232 11.65 7.53 15.76
CA ASP A 232 12.96 8.18 15.69
C ASP A 232 13.39 8.40 14.24
N VAL A 233 13.29 7.40 13.38
CA VAL A 233 13.54 7.55 11.92
C VAL A 233 12.64 8.63 11.31
N SER A 234 11.35 8.67 11.65
CA SER A 234 10.42 9.68 11.12
C SER A 234 10.82 11.09 11.55
N ARG A 235 11.24 11.27 12.82
CA ARG A 235 11.67 12.56 13.36
C ARG A 235 13.01 13.01 12.79
N ASP A 236 14.00 12.13 12.77
CA ASP A 236 15.37 12.42 12.30
C ASP A 236 15.42 12.76 10.82
N LEU A 237 14.56 12.12 10.01
CA LEU A 237 14.43 12.43 8.58
C LEU A 237 13.52 13.63 8.30
N GLY A 238 12.92 14.26 9.32
CA GLY A 238 12.04 15.42 9.17
C GLY A 238 10.79 15.12 8.33
N GLN A 239 10.26 13.90 8.40
CA GLN A 239 9.15 13.46 7.57
C GLN A 239 7.85 14.15 7.98
N THR A 240 7.18 14.75 7.01
CA THR A 240 5.91 15.44 7.20
C THR A 240 5.04 15.38 5.95
N ALA A 241 3.77 15.75 6.10
CA ALA A 241 2.82 15.90 5.02
C ALA A 241 2.07 17.24 5.16
N SER A 242 1.60 17.76 4.03
CA SER A 242 0.78 18.97 4.01
C SER A 242 -0.53 18.77 4.82
N PRO A 243 -0.96 19.75 5.63
CA PRO A 243 -2.25 19.67 6.30
C PRO A 243 -3.43 19.58 5.31
N ASP A 244 -3.28 20.11 4.11
CA ASP A 244 -4.28 19.99 3.05
C ASP A 244 -4.41 18.54 2.56
N ASP A 245 -3.28 17.87 2.30
CA ASP A 245 -3.28 16.44 1.90
C ASP A 245 -3.82 15.56 3.01
N LEU A 246 -3.48 15.85 4.27
CA LEU A 246 -4.02 15.14 5.43
C LEU A 246 -5.54 15.31 5.54
N PHE A 247 -6.07 16.51 5.31
CA PHE A 247 -7.50 16.78 5.31
C PHE A 247 -8.21 15.98 4.20
N LEU A 248 -7.67 16.00 2.98
CA LEU A 248 -8.24 15.27 1.85
C LEU A 248 -8.17 13.75 2.07
N ALA A 249 -7.06 13.23 2.61
CA ALA A 249 -6.94 11.82 2.94
C ALA A 249 -7.96 11.39 4.03
N ILE A 250 -8.12 12.18 5.09
CA ILE A 250 -9.14 11.94 6.13
C ILE A 250 -10.53 11.90 5.51
N ARG A 251 -10.83 12.84 4.59
CA ARG A 251 -12.10 12.86 3.85
C ARG A 251 -12.30 11.59 3.03
N GLY A 252 -11.27 11.13 2.32
CA GLY A 252 -11.28 9.89 1.55
C GLY A 252 -11.54 8.66 2.43
N ILE A 253 -10.89 8.57 3.58
CA ILE A 253 -11.04 7.47 4.54
C ILE A 253 -12.49 7.32 5.02
N ARG A 254 -13.28 8.40 5.09
CA ARG A 254 -14.71 8.34 5.49
C ARG A 254 -15.54 7.41 4.60
N THR A 255 -15.17 7.27 3.33
CA THR A 255 -15.88 6.46 2.35
C THR A 255 -15.09 5.23 1.91
N LEU A 256 -13.97 4.91 2.58
CA LEU A 256 -13.04 3.84 2.18
C LEU A 256 -13.75 2.49 2.04
N GLU A 257 -14.51 2.07 3.05
CA GLU A 257 -15.17 0.76 3.07
C GLU A 257 -16.22 0.66 1.94
N ALA A 258 -17.05 1.70 1.75
CA ALA A 258 -18.05 1.74 0.69
C ALA A 258 -17.42 1.72 -0.72
N ARG A 259 -16.29 2.42 -0.91
CA ARG A 259 -15.55 2.40 -2.19
C ARG A 259 -14.90 1.05 -2.46
N LEU A 260 -14.27 0.46 -1.45
CA LEU A 260 -13.65 -0.87 -1.57
C LEU A 260 -14.68 -1.94 -1.93
N GLU A 261 -15.88 -1.90 -1.33
CA GLU A 261 -16.98 -2.81 -1.67
C GLU A 261 -17.40 -2.65 -3.14
N ARG A 262 -17.53 -1.40 -3.63
CA ARG A 262 -17.84 -1.13 -5.03
C ARG A 262 -16.71 -1.61 -5.96
N HIS A 263 -15.45 -1.29 -5.64
CA HIS A 263 -14.28 -1.74 -6.41
C HIS A 263 -14.24 -3.26 -6.54
N GLN A 264 -14.38 -3.98 -5.41
CA GLN A 264 -14.38 -5.44 -5.40
C GLN A 264 -15.46 -6.02 -6.32
N ARG A 265 -16.71 -5.56 -6.17
CA ARG A 265 -17.84 -6.05 -6.95
C ARG A 265 -17.64 -5.81 -8.45
N SER A 266 -17.26 -4.58 -8.83
CA SER A 266 -17.04 -4.21 -10.23
C SER A 266 -15.84 -4.93 -10.82
N ALA A 267 -14.71 -5.03 -10.09
CA ALA A 267 -13.52 -5.71 -10.55
C ALA A 267 -13.74 -7.21 -10.77
N LEU A 268 -14.48 -7.88 -9.88
CA LEU A 268 -14.80 -9.30 -10.06
C LEU A 268 -15.71 -9.55 -11.27
N GLN A 269 -16.64 -8.64 -11.56
CA GLN A 269 -17.46 -8.73 -12.77
C GLN A 269 -16.60 -8.60 -14.03
N VAL A 270 -15.76 -7.56 -14.10
CA VAL A 270 -14.83 -7.33 -15.22
C VAL A 270 -13.82 -8.48 -15.37
N ALA A 271 -13.26 -8.95 -14.26
CA ALA A 271 -12.29 -10.05 -14.25
C ALA A 271 -12.88 -11.37 -14.81
N ARG A 272 -14.09 -11.74 -14.35
CA ARG A 272 -14.80 -12.92 -14.88
C ARG A 272 -15.16 -12.79 -16.36
N TRP A 273 -15.57 -11.60 -16.79
CA TRP A 273 -15.83 -11.32 -18.20
C TRP A 273 -14.55 -11.47 -19.02
N LEU A 274 -13.41 -10.96 -18.54
CA LEU A 274 -12.10 -11.09 -19.20
C LEU A 274 -11.64 -12.54 -19.31
N GLN A 275 -11.90 -13.41 -18.32
CA GLN A 275 -11.56 -14.84 -18.41
C GLN A 275 -12.19 -15.54 -19.63
N ALA A 276 -13.34 -15.08 -20.07
CA ALA A 276 -14.04 -15.63 -21.23
C ALA A 276 -13.55 -15.07 -22.58
N GLN A 277 -12.63 -14.10 -22.59
CA GLN A 277 -12.19 -13.47 -23.83
C GLN A 277 -11.09 -14.26 -24.56
N PRO A 278 -11.21 -14.54 -25.87
CA PRO A 278 -10.22 -15.33 -26.60
C PRO A 278 -8.79 -14.75 -26.60
N ALA A 279 -8.65 -13.43 -26.51
CA ALA A 279 -7.35 -12.74 -26.46
C ALA A 279 -6.67 -12.81 -25.09
N VAL A 280 -7.39 -13.22 -24.04
CA VAL A 280 -6.88 -13.33 -22.69
C VAL A 280 -6.36 -14.74 -22.44
N ALA A 281 -5.11 -14.84 -21.98
CA ALA A 281 -4.52 -16.10 -21.56
C ALA A 281 -4.87 -16.42 -20.12
N ARG A 282 -4.80 -15.41 -19.24
CA ARG A 282 -5.09 -15.56 -17.81
C ARG A 282 -5.44 -14.22 -17.16
N VAL A 283 -6.31 -14.25 -16.18
CA VAL A 283 -6.58 -13.10 -15.28
C VAL A 283 -5.91 -13.38 -13.93
N LEU A 284 -5.08 -12.46 -13.48
CA LEU A 284 -4.32 -12.55 -12.23
C LEU A 284 -5.07 -11.78 -11.15
N HIS A 285 -6.06 -12.42 -10.55
CA HIS A 285 -6.91 -11.82 -9.51
C HIS A 285 -7.14 -12.86 -8.41
N PRO A 286 -6.62 -12.67 -7.19
CA PRO A 286 -6.62 -13.70 -6.14
C PRO A 286 -8.01 -14.23 -5.74
N ALA A 287 -9.05 -13.41 -5.92
CA ALA A 287 -10.42 -13.82 -5.57
C ALA A 287 -11.10 -14.69 -6.65
N LEU A 288 -10.44 -14.96 -7.78
CA LEU A 288 -10.91 -15.93 -8.77
C LEU A 288 -10.45 -17.34 -8.37
N ALA A 289 -11.33 -18.32 -8.49
CA ALA A 289 -11.05 -19.70 -8.06
C ALA A 289 -9.88 -20.35 -8.83
N GLU A 290 -9.65 -19.91 -10.06
CA GLU A 290 -8.58 -20.38 -10.93
C GLU A 290 -7.21 -19.74 -10.65
N ASP A 291 -7.16 -18.70 -9.79
CA ASP A 291 -5.90 -18.07 -9.41
C ASP A 291 -5.10 -19.01 -8.48
N PRO A 292 -3.81 -19.24 -8.76
CA PRO A 292 -2.99 -20.12 -7.92
C PRO A 292 -2.91 -19.69 -6.44
N GLY A 293 -3.08 -18.39 -6.17
CA GLY A 293 -3.08 -17.83 -4.82
C GLY A 293 -4.44 -17.86 -4.12
N HIS A 294 -5.51 -18.35 -4.80
CA HIS A 294 -6.89 -18.28 -4.28
C HIS A 294 -7.07 -18.91 -2.89
N ALA A 295 -6.49 -20.07 -2.66
CA ALA A 295 -6.60 -20.77 -1.38
C ALA A 295 -5.98 -19.95 -0.22
N LEU A 296 -4.83 -19.32 -0.44
CA LEU A 296 -4.20 -18.44 0.55
C LEU A 296 -5.00 -17.15 0.72
N TRP A 297 -5.50 -16.58 -0.37
CA TRP A 297 -6.38 -15.42 -0.30
C TRP A 297 -7.66 -15.72 0.49
N GLN A 298 -8.31 -16.84 0.22
CA GLN A 298 -9.53 -17.24 0.92
C GLN A 298 -9.30 -17.49 2.43
N ARG A 299 -8.11 -17.99 2.80
CA ARG A 299 -7.73 -18.22 4.18
C ARG A 299 -7.50 -16.92 4.95
N ASP A 300 -6.79 -15.95 4.33
CA ASP A 300 -6.19 -14.83 5.04
C ASP A 300 -6.89 -13.49 4.79
N PHE A 301 -7.56 -13.33 3.64
CA PHE A 301 -8.17 -12.06 3.23
C PHE A 301 -9.69 -12.07 3.45
N ARG A 302 -10.24 -10.90 3.72
CA ARG A 302 -11.68 -10.68 3.90
C ARG A 302 -12.37 -10.13 2.66
N GLY A 303 -11.62 -9.85 1.61
CA GLY A 303 -12.10 -9.27 0.37
C GLY A 303 -10.99 -9.03 -0.65
N ALA A 304 -11.33 -8.40 -1.75
CA ALA A 304 -10.46 -8.06 -2.85
C ALA A 304 -10.68 -6.62 -3.30
N THR A 305 -9.83 -6.13 -4.19
CA THR A 305 -9.85 -4.72 -4.62
C THR A 305 -10.01 -4.56 -6.13
N GLY A 306 -9.99 -3.32 -6.60
CA GLY A 306 -10.13 -2.99 -8.02
C GLY A 306 -8.89 -3.26 -8.87
N LEU A 307 -7.78 -3.67 -8.27
CA LEU A 307 -6.49 -3.78 -8.96
C LEU A 307 -6.12 -5.23 -9.22
N PHE A 308 -5.87 -5.58 -10.49
CA PHE A 308 -5.49 -6.93 -10.92
C PHE A 308 -4.73 -6.93 -12.25
N GLY A 309 -4.17 -8.08 -12.62
CA GLY A 309 -3.42 -8.29 -13.85
C GLY A 309 -4.20 -9.08 -14.89
N VAL A 310 -3.88 -8.82 -16.16
CA VAL A 310 -4.39 -9.60 -17.30
C VAL A 310 -3.22 -9.98 -18.18
N GLU A 311 -2.98 -11.27 -18.29
CA GLU A 311 -2.04 -11.83 -19.26
C GLU A 311 -2.75 -11.99 -20.59
N LEU A 312 -2.25 -11.32 -21.60
CA LEU A 312 -2.75 -11.46 -22.97
C LEU A 312 -2.05 -12.64 -23.65
N ARG A 313 -2.73 -13.26 -24.61
CA ARG A 313 -2.06 -14.13 -25.56
C ARG A 313 -1.04 -13.31 -26.35
N ASP A 314 -0.11 -13.99 -27.01
CA ASP A 314 0.95 -13.32 -27.74
C ASP A 314 0.40 -12.25 -28.70
N CYS A 315 0.94 -11.05 -28.57
CA CYS A 315 0.59 -9.91 -29.41
C CYS A 315 1.80 -8.99 -29.58
N SER A 316 1.89 -8.32 -30.73
CA SER A 316 2.96 -7.37 -30.99
C SER A 316 2.80 -6.10 -30.13
N ARG A 317 3.89 -5.32 -30.03
CA ARG A 317 3.87 -4.01 -29.37
C ARG A 317 2.83 -3.07 -29.99
N GLU A 318 2.67 -3.11 -31.32
CA GLU A 318 1.73 -2.28 -32.08
C GLU A 318 0.28 -2.72 -31.82
N GLN A 319 0.02 -4.03 -31.72
CA GLN A 319 -1.28 -4.55 -31.35
C GLN A 319 -1.66 -4.14 -29.93
N LEU A 320 -0.72 -4.28 -28.98
CA LEU A 320 -0.93 -3.83 -27.60
C LEU A 320 -1.22 -2.33 -27.55
N ALA A 321 -0.50 -1.50 -28.33
CA ALA A 321 -0.75 -0.06 -28.41
C ALA A 321 -2.17 0.22 -28.94
N ARG A 322 -2.59 -0.42 -30.04
CA ARG A 322 -3.96 -0.25 -30.58
C ARG A 322 -5.05 -0.62 -29.56
N PHE A 323 -4.78 -1.63 -28.73
CA PHE A 323 -5.68 -2.00 -27.64
C PHE A 323 -5.77 -0.86 -26.61
N LEU A 324 -4.62 -0.46 -26.05
CA LEU A 324 -4.57 0.48 -24.93
C LEU A 324 -4.96 1.91 -25.32
N ASP A 325 -4.46 2.41 -26.46
CA ASP A 325 -4.72 3.78 -26.93
C ASP A 325 -6.16 3.99 -27.37
N GLY A 326 -6.87 2.90 -27.62
CA GLY A 326 -8.27 2.95 -28.07
C GLY A 326 -9.30 2.80 -26.96
N LEU A 327 -8.91 2.69 -25.69
CA LEU A 327 -9.83 2.64 -24.58
C LEU A 327 -10.36 4.05 -24.25
N GLU A 328 -11.63 4.13 -23.87
CA GLU A 328 -12.31 5.39 -23.57
C GLU A 328 -12.62 5.54 -22.08
N CYS A 329 -12.96 4.43 -21.40
CA CYS A 329 -13.24 4.42 -19.97
C CYS A 329 -11.97 4.18 -19.13
N PHE A 330 -11.02 3.39 -19.67
CA PHE A 330 -9.74 3.18 -19.01
C PHE A 330 -8.71 4.18 -19.51
N ALA A 331 -8.27 5.08 -18.65
CA ALA A 331 -7.17 5.99 -18.99
C ALA A 331 -5.81 5.27 -18.88
N LEU A 332 -4.92 5.53 -19.84
CA LEU A 332 -3.54 5.06 -19.78
C LEU A 332 -2.75 5.91 -18.76
N GLY A 333 -2.60 5.39 -17.54
CA GLY A 333 -2.01 6.16 -16.45
C GLY A 333 -1.44 5.30 -15.34
N TYR A 334 -0.40 5.83 -14.69
CA TYR A 334 0.15 5.21 -13.49
C TYR A 334 -0.74 5.49 -12.27
N SER A 335 -0.44 4.81 -11.14
CA SER A 335 -1.23 4.78 -9.93
C SER A 335 -2.46 3.89 -10.04
N TRP A 336 -3.36 3.98 -9.06
CA TRP A 336 -4.59 3.20 -8.91
C TRP A 336 -5.26 3.55 -7.56
N GLY A 337 -6.45 3.03 -7.32
CA GLY A 337 -7.16 3.18 -6.03
C GLY A 337 -8.05 4.41 -5.96
N GLY A 338 -8.12 5.21 -7.03
CA GLY A 338 -9.03 6.32 -7.22
C GLY A 338 -10.41 5.88 -7.74
N TYR A 339 -11.25 6.86 -8.04
CA TYR A 339 -12.59 6.63 -8.59
C TYR A 339 -12.57 6.28 -10.09
N GLU A 340 -11.50 6.64 -10.79
CA GLU A 340 -11.28 6.42 -12.21
C GLU A 340 -10.67 5.05 -12.53
N SER A 341 -11.05 4.45 -13.63
CA SER A 341 -10.44 3.23 -14.16
C SER A 341 -9.16 3.53 -14.92
N LEU A 342 -8.10 2.77 -14.63
CA LEU A 342 -6.77 2.95 -15.19
C LEU A 342 -6.20 1.66 -15.78
N VAL A 343 -5.37 1.81 -16.81
CA VAL A 343 -4.64 0.72 -17.45
C VAL A 343 -3.18 1.06 -17.65
N VAL A 344 -2.29 0.09 -17.45
CA VAL A 344 -0.87 0.21 -17.85
C VAL A 344 -0.33 -1.14 -18.32
N PRO A 345 0.60 -1.17 -19.29
CA PRO A 345 1.34 -2.38 -19.59
C PRO A 345 2.20 -2.80 -18.39
N GLY A 346 2.25 -4.09 -18.11
CA GLY A 346 3.09 -4.66 -17.05
C GLY A 346 4.56 -4.65 -17.43
N ALA A 347 5.28 -3.61 -17.05
CA ALA A 347 6.70 -3.44 -17.38
C ALA A 347 7.63 -4.29 -16.49
N LEU A 348 7.48 -5.61 -16.50
CA LEU A 348 8.25 -6.53 -15.66
C LEU A 348 9.75 -6.50 -15.95
N GLY A 349 10.14 -6.29 -17.21
CA GLY A 349 11.56 -6.18 -17.59
C GLY A 349 12.27 -4.94 -17.08
N ARG A 350 11.54 -3.87 -16.72
CA ARG A 350 12.14 -2.61 -16.28
C ARG A 350 12.79 -2.69 -14.90
N TYR A 351 12.30 -3.58 -14.03
CA TYR A 351 12.77 -3.68 -12.65
C TYR A 351 13.42 -5.04 -12.34
N GLY A 352 13.46 -5.96 -13.30
CA GLY A 352 14.08 -7.28 -13.21
C GLY A 352 13.49 -8.14 -12.07
N ARG A 353 12.97 -9.30 -12.38
CA ARG A 353 12.64 -10.33 -11.39
C ARG A 353 13.74 -11.38 -11.42
N SER A 354 14.33 -11.68 -10.26
CA SER A 354 15.50 -12.56 -10.18
C SER A 354 15.17 -13.94 -9.60
N ALA A 355 14.30 -14.01 -8.61
CA ALA A 355 13.91 -15.25 -7.96
C ALA A 355 12.74 -15.96 -8.68
N ARG A 356 11.85 -15.19 -9.32
CA ARG A 356 10.74 -15.73 -10.10
C ARG A 356 10.53 -14.91 -11.38
N PRO A 357 11.33 -15.16 -12.44
CA PRO A 357 11.16 -14.50 -13.73
C PRO A 357 9.76 -14.71 -14.30
N TRP A 358 9.21 -13.70 -14.97
CA TRP A 358 7.96 -13.83 -15.71
C TRP A 358 8.22 -14.55 -17.04
N THR A 359 7.48 -15.63 -17.28
CA THR A 359 7.58 -16.45 -18.50
C THR A 359 6.29 -16.45 -19.31
N GLY A 360 5.30 -15.67 -18.90
CA GLY A 360 4.01 -15.54 -19.59
C GLY A 360 4.04 -14.51 -20.73
N GLY A 361 2.88 -14.34 -21.37
CA GLY A 361 2.66 -13.37 -22.44
C GLY A 361 2.67 -11.91 -21.96
N PRO A 362 2.32 -10.96 -22.86
CA PRO A 362 2.19 -9.56 -22.51
C PRO A 362 1.21 -9.35 -21.35
N LEU A 363 1.65 -8.61 -20.36
CA LEU A 363 0.88 -8.36 -19.15
C LEU A 363 0.34 -6.92 -19.14
N VAL A 364 -0.91 -6.77 -18.74
CA VAL A 364 -1.58 -5.48 -18.53
C VAL A 364 -2.10 -5.45 -17.10
N ARG A 365 -1.89 -4.36 -16.39
CA ARG A 365 -2.49 -4.12 -15.09
C ARG A 365 -3.70 -3.21 -15.25
N LEU A 366 -4.84 -3.65 -14.75
CA LEU A 366 -6.08 -2.88 -14.69
C LEU A 366 -6.34 -2.43 -13.26
N HIS A 367 -6.82 -1.20 -13.12
CA HIS A 367 -7.54 -0.73 -11.95
C HIS A 367 -8.96 -0.40 -12.38
N VAL A 368 -9.92 -1.08 -11.77
CA VAL A 368 -11.36 -0.83 -11.95
C VAL A 368 -11.80 0.20 -10.93
N GLY A 369 -12.26 1.33 -11.41
CA GLY A 369 -12.75 2.46 -10.63
C GLY A 369 -14.20 2.28 -10.15
N LEU A 370 -14.96 3.38 -10.12
CA LEU A 370 -16.34 3.42 -9.64
C LEU A 370 -17.36 3.51 -10.78
N GLU A 371 -16.91 3.50 -12.03
CA GLU A 371 -17.75 3.51 -13.24
C GLU A 371 -18.64 2.26 -13.28
N ASP A 372 -19.59 2.26 -14.20
CA ASP A 372 -20.44 1.09 -14.41
C ASP A 372 -19.62 -0.07 -15.03
N PRO A 373 -19.63 -1.27 -14.43
CA PRO A 373 -18.81 -2.38 -14.92
C PRO A 373 -19.25 -2.90 -16.30
N ASP A 374 -20.49 -2.69 -16.73
CA ASP A 374 -20.94 -3.07 -18.07
C ASP A 374 -20.34 -2.14 -19.12
N ASP A 375 -20.24 -0.84 -18.85
CA ASP A 375 -19.53 0.13 -19.70
C ASP A 375 -18.05 -0.20 -19.80
N LEU A 376 -17.42 -0.59 -18.69
CA LEU A 376 -16.02 -1.02 -18.66
C LEU A 376 -15.79 -2.29 -19.49
N CYS A 377 -16.68 -3.28 -19.41
CA CYS A 377 -16.63 -4.47 -20.24
C CYS A 377 -16.81 -4.15 -21.73
N ALA A 378 -17.75 -3.26 -22.05
CA ALA A 378 -17.98 -2.82 -23.45
C ALA A 378 -16.74 -2.10 -24.01
N ASP A 379 -16.10 -1.25 -23.23
CA ASP A 379 -14.87 -0.57 -23.62
C ASP A 379 -13.72 -1.55 -23.87
N LEU A 380 -13.50 -2.48 -22.93
CA LEU A 380 -12.51 -3.55 -23.09
C LEU A 380 -12.81 -4.44 -24.29
N ALA A 381 -14.09 -4.75 -24.60
CA ALA A 381 -14.47 -5.53 -25.78
C ALA A 381 -14.06 -4.83 -27.07
N ARG A 382 -14.33 -3.51 -27.18
CA ARG A 382 -13.89 -2.71 -28.33
C ARG A 382 -12.37 -2.69 -28.45
N GLY A 383 -11.67 -2.53 -27.33
CA GLY A 383 -10.21 -2.55 -27.28
C GLY A 383 -9.62 -3.90 -27.71
N LEU A 384 -10.08 -5.01 -27.13
CA LEU A 384 -9.63 -6.38 -27.46
C LEU A 384 -9.90 -6.73 -28.93
N GLY A 385 -11.00 -6.24 -29.51
CA GLY A 385 -11.27 -6.39 -30.94
C GLY A 385 -10.22 -5.74 -31.86
N ARG A 386 -9.48 -4.73 -31.35
CA ARG A 386 -8.38 -4.09 -32.08
C ARG A 386 -7.06 -4.87 -32.02
N LEU A 387 -6.88 -5.77 -31.02
CA LEU A 387 -5.75 -6.69 -31.00
C LEU A 387 -5.76 -7.67 -32.17
N GLN A 388 -6.94 -8.07 -32.63
CA GLN A 388 -7.13 -9.11 -33.63
C GLN A 388 -7.07 -8.57 -35.09
N ARG A 389 -7.12 -7.26 -35.27
CA ARG A 389 -7.01 -6.65 -36.59
C ARG A 389 -5.54 -6.60 -37.01
N ALA A 390 -5.24 -7.16 -38.20
CA ALA A 390 -3.93 -7.14 -38.85
C ALA A 390 -3.42 -5.70 -39.05
#